data_f60a3c187fe4a5c699caabe05613c891
#
_entry.id   f60a3c187fe4a5c699caabe05613c891
#
_cell.length_a   1.000
_cell.length_b   1.000
_cell.length_c   1.000
_cell.angle_alpha   90.00
_cell.angle_beta   90.00
_cell.angle_gamma   90.00
#
_symmetry.space_group_name_H-M   'P 1'
#
loop_
_entity.id
_entity.type
_entity.pdbx_description
1 polymer ?
#
loop_
_entity_poly.entity_id
_entity_poly.type
_entity_poly.pdbx_seq_one_letter_code
_entity_poly.pdbx_strand_id
1 'polypeptide(L)' 'MNEQVLSRVQQIASDILLTDVTADSSPETVESWDSVQHLNLILAIEEEYGFQFSPEEMDSAKTVGKIAGLVSARRGV' A
#
# COMPACT_ATOMS: atom_id res chain seq x y z
N MET A 1 -10.84 7.54 6.35
CA MET A 1 -10.15 6.98 5.18
C MET A 1 -11.10 7.00 3.98
N ASN A 2 -10.59 7.32 2.83
CA ASN A 2 -11.38 7.36 1.60
C ASN A 2 -11.52 5.95 1.01
N GLU A 3 -12.74 5.48 0.76
CA GLU A 3 -12.99 4.14 0.22
C GLU A 3 -12.40 3.96 -1.18
N GLN A 4 -12.38 5.02 -1.99
CA GLN A 4 -11.78 4.95 -3.32
C GLN A 4 -10.27 4.74 -3.24
N VAL A 5 -9.62 5.38 -2.28
CA VAL A 5 -8.19 5.20 -2.06
C VAL A 5 -7.91 3.78 -1.58
N LEU A 6 -8.68 3.28 -0.62
CA LEU A 6 -8.50 1.91 -0.14
C LEU A 6 -8.68 0.90 -1.27
N SER A 7 -9.73 1.05 -2.05
CA SER A 7 -10.03 0.15 -3.17
C SER A 7 -8.90 0.16 -4.19
N ARG A 8 -8.37 1.33 -4.53
CA ARG A 8 -7.28 1.45 -5.49
C ARG A 8 -5.98 0.85 -4.95
N VAL A 9 -5.66 1.10 -3.67
CA VAL A 9 -4.48 0.52 -3.04
C VAL A 9 -4.59 -1.00 -3.01
N GLN A 10 -5.76 -1.53 -2.67
CA GLN A 10 -5.99 -2.98 -2.70
C GLN A 10 -5.76 -3.56 -4.10
N GLN A 11 -6.24 -2.88 -5.13
CA GLN A 11 -6.06 -3.34 -6.51
C GLN A 11 -4.58 -3.35 -6.90
N ILE A 12 -3.86 -2.28 -6.60
CA ILE A 12 -2.44 -2.19 -6.90
C ILE A 12 -1.67 -3.28 -6.16
N ALA A 13 -1.98 -3.47 -4.89
CA ALA A 13 -1.32 -4.50 -4.08
C ALA A 13 -1.61 -5.89 -4.61
N SER A 14 -2.85 -6.17 -4.99
CA SER A 14 -3.22 -7.48 -5.54
C SER A 14 -2.46 -7.77 -6.84
N ASP A 15 -2.30 -6.76 -7.68
CA ASP A 15 -1.57 -6.90 -8.95
C ASP A 15 -0.09 -7.20 -8.71
N ILE A 16 0.52 -6.51 -7.76
CA ILE A 16 1.95 -6.68 -7.46
C ILE A 16 2.21 -7.99 -6.74
N LEU A 17 1.37 -8.32 -5.76
CA LEU A 17 1.56 -9.51 -4.94
C LEU A 17 0.98 -10.78 -5.58
N LEU A 18 0.26 -10.63 -6.69
CA LEU A 18 -0.34 -11.72 -7.46
C LEU A 18 -1.30 -12.56 -6.62
N THR A 19 -2.01 -11.90 -5.72
CA THR A 19 -3.03 -12.53 -4.88
C THR A 19 -4.00 -11.47 -4.40
N ASP A 20 -5.22 -11.86 -4.12
CA ASP A 20 -6.21 -10.93 -3.57
C ASP A 20 -5.83 -10.53 -2.16
N VAL A 21 -5.92 -9.25 -1.87
CA VAL A 21 -5.61 -8.73 -0.54
C VAL A 21 -6.80 -7.96 0.01
N THR A 22 -6.80 -7.81 1.34
CA THR A 22 -7.80 -7.01 2.05
C THR A 22 -7.07 -5.89 2.79
N ALA A 23 -7.84 -5.02 3.44
CA ALA A 23 -7.25 -3.93 4.22
C ALA A 23 -6.33 -4.45 5.34
N ASP A 24 -6.59 -5.65 5.84
CA ASP A 24 -5.82 -6.26 6.92
C ASP A 24 -4.62 -7.07 6.44
N SER A 25 -4.47 -7.27 5.13
CA SER A 25 -3.36 -8.05 4.60
C SER A 25 -2.03 -7.39 4.92
N SER A 26 -1.04 -8.20 5.24
CA SER A 26 0.28 -7.76 5.66
C SER A 26 1.34 -8.76 5.18
N PRO A 27 2.63 -8.42 5.29
CA PRO A 27 3.69 -9.40 4.96
C PRO A 27 3.62 -10.67 5.79
N GLU A 28 3.01 -10.62 6.97
CA GLU A 28 2.84 -11.79 7.82
C GLU A 28 1.76 -12.74 7.32
N THR A 29 0.75 -12.20 6.63
CA THR A 29 -0.39 -12.98 6.16
C THR A 29 -0.33 -13.26 4.65
N VAL A 30 0.49 -12.52 3.90
CA VAL A 30 0.63 -12.69 2.45
C VAL A 30 2.06 -13.14 2.16
N GLU A 31 2.22 -14.38 1.79
CA GLU A 31 3.52 -15.01 1.60
C GLU A 31 4.38 -14.29 0.55
N SER A 32 3.76 -13.81 -0.51
CA SER A 32 4.47 -13.10 -1.58
C SER A 32 4.91 -11.69 -1.21
N TRP A 33 4.47 -11.17 -0.08
CA TRP A 33 4.77 -9.81 0.36
C TRP A 33 6.06 -9.79 1.17
N ASP A 34 7.18 -9.83 0.47
CA ASP A 34 8.50 -9.73 1.08
C ASP A 34 9.05 -8.30 0.94
N SER A 35 10.30 -8.09 1.34
CA SER A 35 10.93 -6.76 1.30
C SER A 35 10.99 -6.16 -0.09
N VAL A 36 11.28 -6.98 -1.08
CA VAL A 36 11.37 -6.53 -2.48
C VAL A 36 9.99 -6.13 -2.99
N GLN A 37 8.98 -6.95 -2.75
CA GLN A 37 7.63 -6.65 -3.19
C GLN A 37 7.05 -5.47 -2.42
N HIS A 38 7.42 -5.29 -1.17
CA HIS A 38 7.00 -4.12 -0.40
C HIS A 38 7.52 -2.84 -1.07
N LEU A 39 8.78 -2.84 -1.46
CA LEU A 39 9.36 -1.69 -2.15
C LEU A 39 8.66 -1.44 -3.49
N ASN A 40 8.41 -2.50 -4.26
CA ASN A 40 7.70 -2.38 -5.54
C ASN A 40 6.29 -1.80 -5.33
N LEU A 41 5.60 -2.25 -4.29
CA LEU A 41 4.26 -1.76 -3.97
C LEU A 41 4.30 -0.27 -3.62
N ILE A 42 5.22 0.13 -2.76
CA ILE A 42 5.37 1.53 -2.37
C ILE A 42 5.66 2.41 -3.59
N LEU A 43 6.57 1.97 -4.47
CA LEU A 43 6.89 2.72 -5.69
C LEU A 43 5.68 2.85 -6.61
N ALA A 44 4.89 1.79 -6.75
CA ALA A 44 3.69 1.82 -7.58
C ALA A 44 2.65 2.81 -7.02
N ILE A 45 2.49 2.84 -5.70
CA ILE A 45 1.58 3.77 -5.04
C ILE A 45 2.07 5.22 -5.24
N GLU A 46 3.36 5.45 -5.09
CA GLU A 46 3.94 6.78 -5.30
C GLU A 46 3.68 7.28 -6.72
N GLU A 47 3.84 6.42 -7.71
CA GLU A 47 3.57 6.79 -9.10
C GLU A 47 2.08 7.05 -9.35
N GLU A 48 1.23 6.26 -8.74
CA GLU A 48 -0.22 6.40 -8.93
C GLU A 48 -0.71 7.74 -8.39
N TYR A 49 -0.19 8.19 -7.25
CA TYR A 49 -0.70 9.37 -6.56
C TYR A 49 0.25 10.58 -6.64
N GLY A 50 1.42 10.43 -7.20
CA GLY A 50 2.32 11.54 -7.48
C GLY A 50 3.01 12.15 -6.25
N PHE A 51 3.37 11.32 -5.27
CA PHE A 51 4.14 11.78 -4.11
C PHE A 51 5.15 10.72 -3.69
N GLN A 52 5.97 11.04 -2.69
CA GLN A 52 6.93 10.07 -2.15
C GLN A 52 6.70 9.85 -0.66
N PHE A 53 6.78 8.59 -0.25
CA PHE A 53 6.76 8.24 1.17
C PHE A 53 8.13 8.51 1.78
N SER A 54 8.13 8.94 3.06
CA SER A 54 9.38 9.00 3.82
C SER A 54 9.80 7.57 4.21
N PRO A 55 11.08 7.35 4.56
CA PRO A 55 11.50 6.02 5.04
C PRO A 55 10.71 5.54 6.26
N GLU A 56 10.33 6.46 7.14
CA GLU A 56 9.53 6.12 8.32
C GLU A 56 8.14 5.66 7.92
N GLU A 57 7.53 6.32 6.94
CA GLU A 57 6.22 5.94 6.43
C GLU A 57 6.28 4.56 5.77
N MET A 58 7.34 4.29 5.00
CA MET A 58 7.51 2.98 4.37
C MET A 58 7.61 1.87 5.41
N ASP A 59 8.34 2.09 6.49
CA ASP A 59 8.48 1.10 7.56
C ASP A 59 7.17 0.86 8.30
N SER A 60 6.36 1.89 8.49
CA SER A 60 5.10 1.76 9.21
C SER A 60 3.96 1.25 8.35
N ALA A 61 4.09 1.31 7.02
CA ALA A 61 3.02 0.96 6.08
C ALA A 61 2.99 -0.55 5.82
N LYS A 62 2.66 -1.32 6.84
CA LYS A 62 2.76 -2.79 6.81
C LYS A 62 1.43 -3.50 6.63
N THR A 63 0.37 -2.78 6.34
CA THR A 63 -0.90 -3.35 5.91
C THR A 63 -1.44 -2.51 4.77
N VAL A 64 -2.30 -3.11 3.96
CA VAL A 64 -2.96 -2.38 2.87
C VAL A 64 -3.71 -1.17 3.43
N GLY A 65 -4.39 -1.34 4.55
CA GLY A 65 -5.14 -0.27 5.20
C GLY A 65 -4.25 0.88 5.65
N LYS A 66 -3.07 0.58 6.19
CA LYS A 66 -2.12 1.63 6.60
C LYS A 66 -1.58 2.39 5.41
N ILE A 67 -1.29 1.70 4.32
CA ILE A 67 -0.85 2.36 3.08
C ILE A 67 -1.94 3.30 2.60
N ALA A 68 -3.18 2.84 2.54
CA ALA A 68 -4.31 3.66 2.13
C ALA A 68 -4.51 4.87 3.05
N GLY A 69 -4.32 4.68 4.34
CA GLY A 69 -4.42 5.78 5.32
C GLY A 69 -3.37 6.85 5.09
N LEU A 70 -2.13 6.44 4.80
CA LEU A 70 -1.05 7.38 4.49
C LEU A 70 -1.32 8.14 3.20
N VAL A 71 -1.83 7.45 2.17
CA VAL A 71 -2.22 8.10 0.92
C VAL A 71 -3.32 9.12 1.17
N SER A 72 -4.35 8.76 1.92
CA SER A 72 -5.45 9.67 2.25
C SER A 72 -4.94 10.91 2.98
N ALA A 73 -4.03 10.74 3.93
CA ALA A 73 -3.46 11.86 4.67
C ALA A 73 -2.66 12.79 3.75
N ARG A 74 -1.91 12.23 2.81
CA ARG A 74 -1.14 13.02 1.85
C ARG A 74 -2.03 13.77 0.87
N ARG A 75 -3.15 13.18 0.50
CA ARG A 75 -4.09 13.81 -0.43
C ARG A 75 -5.01 14.82 0.26
N GLY A 76 -5.06 14.83 1.59
CA GLY A 76 -5.95 15.71 2.34
C GLY A 76 -7.40 15.25 2.34
N VAL A 77 -7.63 13.97 2.21
CA VAL A 77 -8.97 13.37 2.23
C VAL A 77 -9.14 12.36 3.34
#